data_db2f6e1fd194aab227104dd50290f2e5
#
_entry.id   db2f6e1fd194aab227104dd50290f2e5
#
_cell.length_a   1.000
_cell.length_b   1.000
_cell.length_c   1.000
_cell.angle_alpha   90.00
_cell.angle_beta   90.00
_cell.angle_gamma   90.00
#
_symmetry.space_group_name_H-M   'P 1'
#
loop_
_entity.id
_entity.type
_entity.pdbx_description
1 polymer ?
#
loop_
_entity_poly.entity_id
_entity_poly.type
_entity_poly.pdbx_seq_one_letter_code
_entity_poly.pdbx_strand_id
1 'polypeptide(L)'
;REPFKSEKGGCLSNEAPFPNYQLSDYQRETLSSTVADLVKGDSEKQRPSERIHETLVRFNCITCHSRGELGGVEAERNELFVGTQEDVGDEGRLPPWLAGVGAKLKTDYMKNLLNKGANDRFYVLTRMPGFGGNVEHLVADFEMVDTLEDVPMIETDEPDRRLKVAGRQLAGNQGLSCIKCHVFEDYRATGIQAISLSTMTDRLKKDWFQKYMLNPAALRPGTR
;
A
#
# COMPACT_ATOMS: atom_id res chain seq x y z
N ARG A 1 -14.12 19.32 15.08
CA ARG A 1 -15.49 19.82 14.84
C ARG A 1 -16.43 18.72 15.31
N GLU A 2 -17.28 18.98 16.29
CA GLU A 2 -18.34 18.08 16.73
C GLU A 2 -19.40 18.05 15.62
N PRO A 3 -19.55 16.98 14.84
CA PRO A 3 -20.38 16.99 13.63
C PRO A 3 -21.88 16.89 13.93
N PHE A 4 -22.30 16.73 15.19
CA PHE A 4 -23.67 16.39 15.55
C PHE A 4 -24.33 17.26 16.60
N LYS A 5 -23.74 18.40 16.96
CA LYS A 5 -24.38 19.41 17.79
C LYS A 5 -25.03 20.47 16.93
N SER A 6 -26.19 20.19 16.35
CA SER A 6 -27.11 21.26 16.05
C SER A 6 -28.53 20.76 16.11
N GLU A 7 -29.27 21.25 17.05
CA GLU A 7 -30.73 21.19 17.06
C GLU A 7 -31.31 21.91 15.81
N LYS A 8 -30.50 22.63 15.04
CA LYS A 8 -30.88 23.40 13.87
C LYS A 8 -29.87 23.20 12.73
N GLY A 9 -30.11 22.21 11.89
CA GLY A 9 -29.34 21.94 10.68
C GLY A 9 -28.56 20.62 10.69
N GLY A 10 -28.20 20.11 9.51
CA GLY A 10 -27.46 18.85 9.29
C GLY A 10 -28.35 17.70 8.81
N CYS A 11 -27.75 16.52 8.59
CA CYS A 11 -28.44 15.35 8.00
C CYS A 11 -29.64 14.83 8.83
N LEU A 12 -29.71 15.16 10.11
CA LEU A 12 -30.81 14.77 10.99
C LEU A 12 -31.91 15.84 11.09
N SER A 13 -31.74 16.99 10.45
CA SER A 13 -32.71 18.08 10.43
C SER A 13 -33.77 17.87 9.34
N ASN A 14 -34.98 18.33 9.60
CA ASN A 14 -36.03 18.42 8.57
C ASN A 14 -36.02 19.78 7.83
N GLU A 15 -35.07 20.65 8.14
CA GLU A 15 -34.98 22.00 7.57
C GLU A 15 -34.12 22.02 6.30
N ALA A 16 -34.61 22.73 5.27
CA ALA A 16 -33.81 23.02 4.08
C ALA A 16 -32.56 23.85 4.44
N PRO A 17 -31.42 23.70 3.76
CA PRO A 17 -31.22 23.10 2.43
C PRO A 17 -30.68 21.64 2.43
N PHE A 18 -30.79 20.95 3.55
CA PHE A 18 -30.26 19.59 3.66
C PHE A 18 -31.24 18.53 3.15
N PRO A 19 -30.75 17.35 2.66
CA PRO A 19 -31.63 16.26 2.30
C PRO A 19 -32.52 15.87 3.48
N ASN A 20 -33.83 15.83 3.27
CA ASN A 20 -34.79 15.42 4.28
C ASN A 20 -35.07 13.94 4.15
N TYR A 21 -34.58 13.15 5.12
CA TYR A 21 -34.74 11.70 5.17
C TYR A 21 -36.06 11.26 5.79
N GLN A 22 -36.94 12.20 6.15
CA GLN A 22 -38.25 11.95 6.78
C GLN A 22 -38.18 11.02 8.00
N LEU A 23 -37.10 11.16 8.79
CA LEU A 23 -36.88 10.35 9.98
C LEU A 23 -37.94 10.68 11.06
N SER A 24 -38.51 9.64 11.70
CA SER A 24 -39.31 9.82 12.91
C SER A 24 -38.45 10.31 14.06
N ASP A 25 -39.08 10.85 15.12
CA ASP A 25 -38.36 11.31 16.31
C ASP A 25 -37.58 10.16 16.97
N TYR A 26 -38.16 8.97 17.03
CA TYR A 26 -37.47 7.78 17.51
C TYR A 26 -36.21 7.44 16.69
N GLN A 27 -36.31 7.48 15.35
CA GLN A 27 -35.15 7.22 14.48
C GLN A 27 -34.07 8.28 14.67
N ARG A 28 -34.42 9.55 14.81
CA ARG A 28 -33.46 10.63 15.07
C ARG A 28 -32.76 10.47 16.40
N GLU A 29 -33.50 10.16 17.46
CA GLU A 29 -32.96 9.94 18.79
C GLU A 29 -32.02 8.73 18.82
N THR A 30 -32.43 7.62 18.20
CA THR A 30 -31.62 6.41 18.07
C THR A 30 -30.32 6.69 17.32
N LEU A 31 -30.38 7.37 16.15
CA LEU A 31 -29.20 7.73 15.38
C LEU A 31 -28.28 8.67 16.15
N SER A 32 -28.84 9.67 16.83
CA SER A 32 -28.07 10.61 17.63
C SER A 32 -27.34 9.91 18.79
N SER A 33 -28.03 9.01 19.48
CA SER A 33 -27.44 8.20 20.56
C SER A 33 -26.34 7.28 20.03
N THR A 34 -26.64 6.55 18.94
CA THR A 34 -25.64 5.65 18.31
C THR A 34 -24.40 6.39 17.88
N VAL A 35 -24.56 7.55 17.23
CA VAL A 35 -23.41 8.36 16.81
C VAL A 35 -22.65 8.90 18.02
N ALA A 36 -23.36 9.35 19.07
CA ALA A 36 -22.68 9.81 20.30
C ALA A 36 -21.87 8.69 20.97
N ASP A 37 -22.38 7.46 20.93
CA ASP A 37 -21.67 6.29 21.47
C ASP A 37 -20.50 5.88 20.57
N LEU A 38 -20.64 5.95 19.25
CA LEU A 38 -19.54 5.72 18.31
C LEU A 38 -18.43 6.77 18.45
N VAL A 39 -18.78 8.03 18.68
CA VAL A 39 -17.82 9.12 18.92
C VAL A 39 -17.12 8.98 20.27
N LYS A 40 -17.81 8.46 21.29
CA LYS A 40 -17.23 8.13 22.60
C LYS A 40 -16.47 6.82 22.58
N GLY A 41 -16.78 5.95 21.63
CA GLY A 41 -16.14 4.67 21.45
C GLY A 41 -14.64 4.87 21.17
N ASP A 42 -13.88 4.27 22.02
CA ASP A 42 -12.47 4.35 22.27
C ASP A 42 -11.66 3.96 21.01
N SER A 43 -11.35 4.91 20.15
CA SER A 43 -10.43 4.69 19.02
C SER A 43 -9.05 4.21 19.50
N GLU A 44 -8.71 4.43 20.77
CA GLU A 44 -7.48 3.96 21.40
C GLU A 44 -7.50 2.45 21.69
N LYS A 45 -8.68 1.81 21.72
CA LYS A 45 -8.83 0.37 21.96
C LYS A 45 -8.88 -0.48 20.70
N GLN A 46 -8.98 0.13 19.52
CA GLN A 46 -8.97 -0.62 18.28
C GLN A 46 -7.60 -1.28 18.05
N ARG A 47 -7.62 -2.55 17.68
CA ARG A 47 -6.41 -3.25 17.25
C ARG A 47 -5.85 -2.62 15.97
N PRO A 48 -4.53 -2.62 15.75
CA PRO A 48 -3.93 -2.10 14.52
C PRO A 48 -4.54 -2.69 13.24
N SER A 49 -4.88 -3.98 13.25
CA SER A 49 -5.56 -4.65 12.12
C SER A 49 -6.95 -4.11 11.82
N GLU A 50 -7.71 -3.70 12.84
CA GLU A 50 -9.03 -3.10 12.70
C GLU A 50 -8.94 -1.68 12.15
N ARG A 51 -7.98 -0.88 12.64
CA ARG A 51 -7.72 0.47 12.10
C ARG A 51 -7.28 0.43 10.66
N ILE A 52 -6.44 -0.55 10.28
CA ILE A 52 -6.07 -0.77 8.86
C ILE A 52 -7.34 -1.02 8.05
N HIS A 53 -8.16 -1.99 8.46
CA HIS A 53 -9.38 -2.35 7.75
C HIS A 53 -10.31 -1.15 7.57
N GLU A 54 -10.62 -0.45 8.66
CA GLU A 54 -11.48 0.73 8.64
C GLU A 54 -10.94 1.82 7.70
N THR A 55 -9.65 2.09 7.77
CA THR A 55 -9.02 3.11 6.93
C THR A 55 -9.03 2.74 5.45
N LEU A 56 -8.72 1.48 5.12
CA LEU A 56 -8.75 0.99 3.74
C LEU A 56 -10.16 1.09 3.13
N VAL A 57 -11.20 0.81 3.92
CA VAL A 57 -12.61 0.96 3.51
C VAL A 57 -12.98 2.44 3.41
N ARG A 58 -12.70 3.23 4.44
CA ARG A 58 -13.07 4.65 4.53
C ARG A 58 -12.49 5.51 3.42
N PHE A 59 -11.23 5.26 3.05
CA PHE A 59 -10.53 5.97 1.97
C PHE A 59 -10.64 5.25 0.62
N ASN A 60 -11.47 4.20 0.56
CA ASN A 60 -11.74 3.44 -0.65
C ASN A 60 -10.50 2.85 -1.33
N CYS A 61 -9.46 2.54 -0.54
CA CYS A 61 -8.23 1.91 -1.03
C CYS A 61 -8.50 0.51 -1.61
N ILE A 62 -9.54 -0.14 -1.08
CA ILE A 62 -9.95 -1.51 -1.44
C ILE A 62 -10.47 -1.65 -2.87
N THR A 63 -10.88 -0.57 -3.55
CA THR A 63 -11.28 -0.64 -4.96
C THR A 63 -10.12 -0.89 -5.91
N CYS A 64 -8.91 -0.63 -5.46
CA CYS A 64 -7.69 -0.80 -6.23
C CYS A 64 -6.75 -1.84 -5.62
N HIS A 65 -6.70 -1.94 -4.30
CA HIS A 65 -5.77 -2.80 -3.59
C HIS A 65 -6.50 -3.92 -2.86
N SER A 66 -5.91 -5.12 -2.90
CA SER A 66 -6.33 -6.23 -2.06
C SER A 66 -5.43 -6.40 -0.83
N ARG A 67 -6.02 -6.85 0.30
CA ARG A 67 -5.32 -7.28 1.49
C ARG A 67 -6.05 -8.46 2.11
N GLY A 68 -5.48 -9.65 2.01
CA GLY A 68 -6.20 -10.90 2.29
C GLY A 68 -7.39 -11.05 1.34
N GLU A 69 -8.55 -11.35 1.89
CA GLU A 69 -9.81 -11.50 1.15
C GLU A 69 -10.51 -10.14 0.88
N LEU A 70 -9.95 -9.03 1.39
CA LEU A 70 -10.57 -7.71 1.25
C LEU A 70 -10.08 -7.01 -0.01
N GLY A 71 -11.02 -6.56 -0.85
CA GLY A 71 -10.78 -5.63 -1.95
C GLY A 71 -10.06 -6.24 -3.15
N GLY A 72 -9.50 -5.35 -3.94
CA GLY A 72 -8.89 -5.65 -5.25
C GLY A 72 -9.72 -5.07 -6.39
N VAL A 73 -9.16 -5.09 -7.59
CA VAL A 73 -9.85 -4.62 -8.79
C VAL A 73 -10.95 -5.60 -9.17
N GLU A 74 -12.19 -5.13 -9.22
CA GLU A 74 -13.33 -5.90 -9.68
C GLU A 74 -13.17 -6.35 -11.12
N ALA A 75 -13.73 -7.54 -11.47
CA ALA A 75 -13.59 -8.14 -12.79
C ALA A 75 -14.06 -7.21 -13.92
N GLU A 76 -15.17 -6.50 -13.70
CA GLU A 76 -15.76 -5.57 -14.67
C GLU A 76 -14.90 -4.33 -14.92
N ARG A 77 -14.04 -3.98 -13.97
CA ARG A 77 -13.12 -2.83 -14.03
C ARG A 77 -11.70 -3.21 -14.44
N ASN A 78 -11.41 -4.50 -14.50
CA ASN A 78 -10.05 -4.99 -14.71
C ASN A 78 -9.44 -4.46 -16.03
N GLU A 79 -10.23 -4.36 -17.10
CA GLU A 79 -9.80 -3.84 -18.40
C GLU A 79 -9.42 -2.35 -18.38
N LEU A 80 -9.89 -1.57 -17.38
CA LEU A 80 -9.54 -0.16 -17.24
C LEU A 80 -8.13 0.05 -16.69
N PHE A 81 -7.55 -0.99 -16.09
CA PHE A 81 -6.19 -0.94 -15.56
C PHE A 81 -5.22 -1.39 -16.64
N VAL A 82 -4.53 -0.43 -17.23
CA VAL A 82 -3.61 -0.64 -18.35
C VAL A 82 -2.19 -0.24 -17.98
N GLY A 83 -1.23 -0.84 -18.63
CA GLY A 83 0.19 -0.55 -18.51
C GLY A 83 0.86 -0.44 -19.86
N THR A 84 2.06 0.12 -19.91
CA THR A 84 2.86 0.27 -21.14
C THR A 84 3.79 -0.89 -21.39
N GLN A 85 3.80 -1.91 -20.52
CA GLN A 85 4.69 -3.07 -20.57
C GLN A 85 3.84 -4.34 -20.47
N GLU A 86 3.26 -4.78 -21.58
CA GLU A 86 2.36 -5.95 -21.64
C GLU A 86 3.03 -7.23 -21.15
N ASP A 87 4.32 -7.42 -21.45
CA ASP A 87 5.09 -8.61 -21.05
C ASP A 87 5.23 -8.76 -19.52
N VAL A 88 4.98 -7.71 -18.74
CA VAL A 88 4.96 -7.78 -17.26
C VAL A 88 3.69 -8.47 -16.77
N GLY A 89 2.64 -8.49 -17.59
CA GLY A 89 1.33 -9.04 -17.23
C GLY A 89 0.62 -8.19 -16.19
N ASP A 90 -0.17 -8.82 -15.32
CA ASP A 90 -0.98 -8.12 -14.31
C ASP A 90 -0.16 -7.26 -13.35
N GLU A 91 1.05 -7.65 -13.01
CA GLU A 91 1.96 -6.84 -12.20
C GLU A 91 2.39 -5.53 -12.87
N GLY A 92 2.28 -5.46 -14.21
CA GLY A 92 2.57 -4.27 -15.01
C GLY A 92 1.43 -3.28 -15.11
N ARG A 93 0.24 -3.61 -14.61
CA ARG A 93 -0.96 -2.80 -14.78
C ARG A 93 -1.84 -2.68 -13.54
N LEU A 94 -1.93 -3.72 -12.71
CA LEU A 94 -2.76 -3.74 -11.52
C LEU A 94 -2.03 -3.13 -10.31
N PRO A 95 -2.77 -2.48 -9.39
CA PRO A 95 -2.25 -2.01 -8.13
C PRO A 95 -1.68 -3.16 -7.29
N PRO A 96 -0.60 -2.92 -6.51
CA PRO A 96 0.02 -3.98 -5.73
C PRO A 96 -0.85 -4.43 -4.57
N TRP A 97 -0.72 -5.70 -4.21
CA TRP A 97 -1.25 -6.29 -3.02
C TRP A 97 -0.65 -5.66 -1.75
N LEU A 98 -1.47 -5.39 -0.72
CA LEU A 98 -1.06 -4.70 0.51
C LEU A 98 -0.67 -5.63 1.66
N ALA A 99 -0.84 -6.95 1.55
CA ALA A 99 -0.36 -7.86 2.58
C ALA A 99 1.17 -7.81 2.67
N GLY A 100 1.68 -7.68 3.89
CA GLY A 100 3.12 -7.65 4.17
C GLY A 100 3.83 -6.34 3.80
N VAL A 101 3.11 -5.26 3.44
CA VAL A 101 3.76 -3.98 3.06
C VAL A 101 4.52 -3.35 4.20
N GLY A 102 4.06 -3.50 5.44
CA GLY A 102 4.75 -3.00 6.63
C GLY A 102 6.08 -3.69 6.90
N ALA A 103 6.16 -4.99 6.62
CA ALA A 103 7.43 -5.72 6.68
C ALA A 103 8.37 -5.39 5.50
N LYS A 104 7.79 -5.04 4.34
CA LYS A 104 8.53 -4.84 3.09
C LYS A 104 9.13 -3.45 2.96
N LEU A 105 8.33 -2.42 3.24
CA LEU A 105 8.67 -1.04 2.87
C LEU A 105 9.24 -0.29 4.07
N LYS A 106 10.20 0.59 3.79
CA LYS A 106 10.73 1.53 4.78
C LYS A 106 9.66 2.54 5.20
N THR A 107 9.66 2.92 6.47
CA THR A 107 8.73 3.87 7.09
C THR A 107 8.62 5.18 6.31
N ASP A 108 9.76 5.81 6.01
CA ASP A 108 9.79 7.10 5.31
C ASP A 108 9.29 6.99 3.87
N TYR A 109 9.57 5.86 3.22
CA TYR A 109 9.05 5.59 1.89
C TYR A 109 7.52 5.46 1.91
N MET A 110 6.96 4.70 2.87
CA MET A 110 5.50 4.55 3.02
C MET A 110 4.82 5.89 3.30
N LYS A 111 5.40 6.71 4.22
CA LYS A 111 4.88 8.06 4.51
C LYS A 111 4.85 8.92 3.26
N ASN A 112 5.94 8.96 2.50
CA ASN A 112 6.02 9.75 1.28
C ASN A 112 5.02 9.27 0.23
N LEU A 113 4.88 7.95 0.06
CA LEU A 113 3.94 7.32 -0.88
C LEU A 113 2.48 7.66 -0.53
N LEU A 114 2.09 7.55 0.74
CA LEU A 114 0.74 7.88 1.19
C LEU A 114 0.44 9.38 1.08
N ASN A 115 1.43 10.22 1.33
CA ASN A 115 1.26 11.68 1.27
C ASN A 115 1.18 12.22 -0.17
N LYS A 116 1.99 11.69 -1.09
CA LYS A 116 2.19 12.25 -2.44
C LYS A 116 1.65 11.38 -3.56
N GLY A 117 1.29 10.14 -3.26
CA GLY A 117 0.97 9.13 -4.26
C GLY A 117 2.20 8.38 -4.76
N ALA A 118 1.98 7.32 -5.54
CA ALA A 118 3.03 6.45 -6.07
C ALA A 118 3.34 6.76 -7.54
N ASN A 119 4.62 6.79 -7.88
CA ASN A 119 5.10 6.99 -9.24
C ASN A 119 6.26 6.07 -9.65
N ASP A 120 6.67 5.12 -8.79
CA ASP A 120 7.83 4.26 -9.03
C ASP A 120 7.63 3.26 -10.18
N ARG A 121 6.38 2.88 -10.42
CA ARG A 121 6.00 2.01 -11.53
C ARG A 121 5.55 2.88 -12.71
N PHE A 122 6.49 3.47 -13.42
CA PHE A 122 6.22 4.39 -14.53
C PHE A 122 5.39 3.75 -15.66
N TYR A 123 5.43 2.44 -15.76
CA TYR A 123 4.71 1.67 -16.77
C TYR A 123 3.22 1.42 -16.40
N VAL A 124 2.80 1.59 -15.15
CA VAL A 124 1.39 1.53 -14.74
C VAL A 124 0.74 2.87 -14.99
N LEU A 125 -0.31 2.91 -15.80
CA LEU A 125 -0.97 4.18 -16.17
C LEU A 125 -1.94 4.67 -15.08
N THR A 126 -2.54 3.77 -14.31
CA THR A 126 -3.34 4.14 -13.15
C THR A 126 -2.42 4.61 -12.02
N ARG A 127 -2.66 5.81 -11.52
CA ARG A 127 -1.82 6.42 -10.48
C ARG A 127 -2.50 6.36 -9.11
N MET A 128 -1.73 6.00 -8.10
CA MET A 128 -2.18 6.10 -6.71
C MET A 128 -2.24 7.58 -6.31
N PRO A 129 -3.38 8.09 -5.80
CA PRO A 129 -3.46 9.46 -5.30
C PRO A 129 -2.67 9.65 -4.01
N GLY A 130 -2.34 10.90 -3.69
CA GLY A 130 -1.84 11.28 -2.37
C GLY A 130 -3.00 11.57 -1.42
N PHE A 131 -2.90 11.08 -0.18
CA PHE A 131 -3.94 11.25 0.86
C PHE A 131 -3.56 12.29 1.92
N GLY A 132 -2.33 12.83 1.87
CA GLY A 132 -1.81 13.74 2.88
C GLY A 132 -1.70 13.04 4.25
N GLY A 133 -1.67 13.83 5.32
CA GLY A 133 -1.54 13.32 6.70
C GLY A 133 -2.73 12.51 7.22
N ASN A 134 -3.85 12.45 6.47
CA ASN A 134 -5.08 11.81 6.94
C ASN A 134 -4.95 10.30 7.19
N VAL A 135 -3.99 9.65 6.55
CA VAL A 135 -3.79 8.20 6.61
C VAL A 135 -2.40 7.82 7.15
N GLU A 136 -1.68 8.77 7.76
CA GLU A 136 -0.31 8.54 8.21
C GLU A 136 -0.20 7.44 9.28
N HIS A 137 -1.24 7.26 10.11
CA HIS A 137 -1.31 6.19 11.10
C HIS A 137 -1.19 4.79 10.50
N LEU A 138 -1.61 4.61 9.23
CA LEU A 138 -1.47 3.32 8.53
C LEU A 138 -0.03 2.81 8.50
N VAL A 139 0.96 3.70 8.49
CA VAL A 139 2.38 3.31 8.44
C VAL A 139 2.74 2.51 9.68
N ALA A 140 2.44 3.05 10.87
CA ALA A 140 2.70 2.37 12.14
C ALA A 140 1.85 1.09 12.28
N ASP A 141 0.58 1.15 11.88
CA ASP A 141 -0.32 0.00 11.95
C ASP A 141 0.14 -1.14 11.04
N PHE A 142 0.57 -0.85 9.80
CA PHE A 142 1.17 -1.86 8.91
C PHE A 142 2.44 -2.46 9.49
N GLU A 143 3.33 -1.65 10.08
CA GLU A 143 4.55 -2.16 10.71
C GLU A 143 4.29 -3.06 11.91
N MET A 144 3.23 -2.77 12.70
CA MET A 144 2.83 -3.60 13.82
C MET A 144 2.22 -4.94 13.39
N VAL A 145 1.45 -4.95 12.30
CA VAL A 145 0.71 -6.14 11.86
C VAL A 145 1.52 -7.01 10.92
N ASP A 146 2.30 -6.39 10.03
CA ASP A 146 3.06 -7.09 9.00
C ASP A 146 4.45 -7.43 9.52
N THR A 147 4.56 -8.50 10.29
CA THR A 147 5.84 -9.00 10.79
C THR A 147 6.41 -10.07 9.86
N LEU A 148 7.73 -10.12 9.76
CA LEU A 148 8.45 -11.25 9.18
C LEU A 148 8.92 -12.18 10.31
N GLU A 149 8.95 -13.47 10.01
CA GLU A 149 9.75 -14.37 10.85
C GLU A 149 11.21 -13.92 10.83
N ASP A 150 11.85 -13.98 11.97
CA ASP A 150 13.26 -13.64 12.10
C ASP A 150 14.11 -14.52 11.17
N VAL A 151 14.82 -13.89 10.27
CA VAL A 151 15.82 -14.53 9.42
C VAL A 151 17.17 -13.92 9.78
N PRO A 152 18.15 -14.73 10.22
CA PRO A 152 19.47 -14.19 10.49
C PRO A 152 20.00 -13.42 9.28
N MET A 153 20.41 -12.19 9.52
CA MET A 153 21.00 -11.39 8.46
C MET A 153 22.34 -11.97 8.06
N ILE A 154 22.55 -12.11 6.77
CA ILE A 154 23.85 -12.50 6.24
C ILE A 154 24.80 -11.33 6.43
N GLU A 155 25.74 -11.53 7.35
CA GLU A 155 26.82 -10.58 7.59
C GLU A 155 28.08 -11.04 6.83
N THR A 156 28.89 -10.10 6.44
CA THR A 156 30.14 -10.37 5.72
C THR A 156 31.18 -9.32 6.07
N ASP A 157 32.40 -9.74 6.25
CA ASP A 157 33.56 -8.88 6.47
C ASP A 157 34.19 -8.40 5.15
N GLU A 158 33.56 -8.72 4.00
CA GLU A 158 34.05 -8.30 2.71
C GLU A 158 33.94 -6.77 2.53
N PRO A 159 34.98 -6.12 2.04
CA PRO A 159 34.95 -4.70 1.78
C PRO A 159 33.86 -4.30 0.78
N ASP A 160 33.19 -3.16 1.00
CA ASP A 160 32.15 -2.61 0.15
C ASP A 160 32.46 -2.65 -1.34
N ARG A 161 33.72 -2.39 -1.70
CA ARG A 161 34.17 -2.42 -3.11
C ARG A 161 33.96 -3.81 -3.71
N ARG A 162 34.29 -4.88 -2.96
CA ARG A 162 34.11 -6.27 -3.43
C ARG A 162 32.65 -6.64 -3.50
N LEU A 163 31.86 -6.24 -2.49
CA LEU A 163 30.41 -6.45 -2.48
C LEU A 163 29.74 -5.77 -3.70
N LYS A 164 30.13 -4.55 -4.03
CA LYS A 164 29.60 -3.85 -5.21
C LYS A 164 29.97 -4.56 -6.53
N VAL A 165 31.19 -5.07 -6.64
CA VAL A 165 31.62 -5.85 -7.82
C VAL A 165 30.83 -7.16 -7.93
N ALA A 166 30.71 -7.89 -6.83
CA ALA A 166 29.95 -9.13 -6.78
C ALA A 166 28.47 -8.90 -7.10
N GLY A 167 27.86 -7.87 -6.51
CA GLY A 167 26.46 -7.49 -6.78
C GLY A 167 26.23 -7.14 -8.25
N ARG A 168 27.14 -6.39 -8.87
CA ARG A 168 27.09 -6.07 -10.31
C ARG A 168 27.18 -7.33 -11.17
N GLN A 169 28.07 -8.26 -10.82
CA GLN A 169 28.22 -9.53 -11.53
C GLN A 169 26.96 -10.40 -11.37
N LEU A 170 26.42 -10.50 -10.15
CA LEU A 170 25.17 -11.24 -9.89
C LEU A 170 23.98 -10.64 -10.64
N ALA A 171 23.84 -9.33 -10.70
CA ALA A 171 22.75 -8.67 -11.43
C ALA A 171 22.93 -8.76 -12.96
N GLY A 172 24.14 -9.02 -13.44
CA GLY A 172 24.50 -9.09 -14.85
C GLY A 172 24.04 -10.37 -15.55
N ASN A 173 24.28 -10.44 -16.87
CA ASN A 173 23.85 -11.55 -17.74
C ASN A 173 24.48 -12.91 -17.40
N GLN A 174 25.62 -12.91 -16.72
CA GLN A 174 26.29 -14.15 -16.30
C GLN A 174 25.94 -14.58 -14.86
N GLY A 175 25.08 -13.81 -14.19
CA GLY A 175 24.57 -14.10 -12.88
C GLY A 175 23.06 -14.38 -12.91
N LEU A 176 22.31 -13.67 -12.06
CA LEU A 176 20.85 -13.79 -11.96
C LEU A 176 20.09 -13.07 -13.09
N SER A 177 20.80 -12.38 -13.96
CA SER A 177 20.25 -11.68 -15.13
C SER A 177 19.18 -10.63 -14.82
N CYS A 178 19.22 -10.00 -13.65
CA CYS A 178 18.25 -8.97 -13.23
C CYS A 178 18.12 -7.82 -14.25
N ILE A 179 19.25 -7.46 -14.90
CA ILE A 179 19.29 -6.40 -15.93
C ILE A 179 18.51 -6.74 -17.21
N LYS A 180 18.04 -7.96 -17.38
CA LYS A 180 17.15 -8.28 -18.51
C LYS A 180 15.77 -7.66 -18.36
N CYS A 181 15.33 -7.48 -17.11
CA CYS A 181 14.00 -6.97 -16.78
C CYS A 181 14.02 -5.67 -15.98
N HIS A 182 15.11 -5.34 -15.32
CA HIS A 182 15.18 -4.18 -14.43
C HIS A 182 16.12 -3.10 -14.96
N VAL A 183 15.66 -1.87 -14.88
CA VAL A 183 16.49 -0.68 -15.11
C VAL A 183 17.47 -0.52 -13.95
N PHE A 184 18.69 -0.07 -14.21
CA PHE A 184 19.69 0.22 -13.21
C PHE A 184 20.34 1.56 -13.52
N GLU A 185 20.02 2.60 -12.74
CA GLU A 185 20.40 3.99 -13.00
C GLU A 185 20.01 4.41 -14.44
N ASP A 186 20.98 4.84 -15.25
CA ASP A 186 20.77 5.24 -16.65
C ASP A 186 20.78 4.05 -17.62
N TYR A 187 21.08 2.84 -17.14
CA TYR A 187 21.10 1.64 -17.97
C TYR A 187 19.71 1.06 -18.11
N ARG A 188 19.18 1.10 -19.33
CA ARG A 188 17.93 0.44 -19.66
C ARG A 188 18.07 -1.07 -19.58
N ALA A 189 17.03 -1.74 -19.16
CA ALA A 189 16.95 -3.19 -19.26
C ALA A 189 17.08 -3.65 -20.72
N THR A 190 17.63 -4.84 -20.95
CA THR A 190 17.79 -5.38 -22.30
C THR A 190 16.50 -5.96 -22.87
N GLY A 191 15.47 -6.13 -22.06
CA GLY A 191 14.14 -6.60 -22.41
C GLY A 191 13.05 -5.72 -21.78
N ILE A 192 12.28 -6.28 -20.88
CA ILE A 192 11.19 -5.60 -20.15
C ILE A 192 11.75 -4.43 -19.33
N GLN A 193 11.10 -3.26 -19.41
CA GLN A 193 11.48 -2.10 -18.62
C GLN A 193 10.72 -2.09 -17.28
N ALA A 194 11.13 -2.95 -16.34
CA ALA A 194 10.55 -3.00 -15.00
C ALA A 194 11.15 -1.92 -14.07
N ILE A 195 10.69 -1.92 -12.81
CA ILE A 195 11.12 -0.94 -11.81
C ILE A 195 12.64 -0.90 -11.64
N SER A 196 13.20 0.30 -11.43
CA SER A 196 14.64 0.49 -11.24
C SER A 196 15.17 -0.22 -9.98
N LEU A 197 16.30 -0.91 -10.12
CA LEU A 197 16.99 -1.51 -8.99
C LEU A 197 17.69 -0.47 -8.10
N SER A 198 18.06 0.70 -8.65
CA SER A 198 18.73 1.76 -7.89
C SER A 198 17.87 2.35 -6.77
N THR A 199 16.52 2.29 -6.90
CA THR A 199 15.60 2.79 -5.87
C THR A 199 15.28 1.78 -4.78
N MET A 200 15.80 0.56 -4.87
CA MET A 200 15.44 -0.51 -3.92
C MET A 200 15.93 -0.22 -2.50
N THR A 201 17.12 0.35 -2.36
CA THR A 201 17.70 0.69 -1.06
C THR A 201 16.94 1.76 -0.31
N ASP A 202 16.25 2.66 -1.02
CA ASP A 202 15.44 3.72 -0.42
C ASP A 202 14.05 3.22 -0.04
N ARG A 203 13.59 2.17 -0.69
CA ARG A 203 12.23 1.65 -0.61
C ARG A 203 12.08 0.43 0.29
N LEU A 204 13.01 -0.54 0.18
CA LEU A 204 12.86 -1.85 0.82
C LEU A 204 13.62 -1.94 2.14
N LYS A 205 13.03 -2.63 3.11
CA LYS A 205 13.72 -3.10 4.31
C LYS A 205 14.72 -4.19 3.93
N LYS A 206 15.90 -4.17 4.53
CA LYS A 206 17.02 -5.06 4.17
C LYS A 206 16.71 -6.53 4.47
N ASP A 207 16.10 -6.81 5.62
CA ASP A 207 15.68 -8.14 6.05
C ASP A 207 14.61 -8.73 5.11
N TRP A 208 13.61 -7.94 4.74
CA TRP A 208 12.63 -8.36 3.75
C TRP A 208 13.28 -8.66 2.39
N PHE A 209 14.18 -7.80 1.94
CA PHE A 209 14.88 -7.99 0.68
C PHE A 209 15.71 -9.27 0.66
N GLN A 210 16.48 -9.53 1.74
CA GLN A 210 17.25 -10.77 1.87
C GLN A 210 16.34 -12.01 1.79
N LYS A 211 15.24 -12.02 2.56
CA LYS A 211 14.28 -13.13 2.56
C LYS A 211 13.65 -13.32 1.17
N TYR A 212 13.32 -12.22 0.52
CA TYR A 212 12.78 -12.25 -0.84
C TYR A 212 13.77 -12.85 -1.85
N MET A 213 15.03 -12.48 -1.78
CA MET A 213 16.05 -13.03 -2.69
C MET A 213 16.31 -14.52 -2.47
N LEU A 214 16.12 -15.01 -1.26
CA LEU A 214 16.28 -16.44 -0.94
C LEU A 214 15.06 -17.28 -1.36
N ASN A 215 13.85 -16.73 -1.25
CA ASN A 215 12.60 -17.41 -1.65
C ASN A 215 11.54 -16.39 -2.12
N PRO A 216 11.62 -15.93 -3.37
CA PRO A 216 10.70 -14.92 -3.90
C PRO A 216 9.23 -15.35 -3.86
N ALA A 217 8.96 -16.62 -4.20
CA ALA A 217 7.59 -17.13 -4.30
C ALA A 217 6.87 -17.18 -2.94
N ALA A 218 7.58 -17.35 -1.84
CA ALA A 218 6.97 -17.33 -0.51
C ALA A 218 6.42 -15.94 -0.13
N LEU A 219 7.09 -14.86 -0.58
CA LEU A 219 6.69 -13.48 -0.25
C LEU A 219 5.86 -12.82 -1.37
N ARG A 220 5.97 -13.32 -2.58
CA ARG A 220 5.22 -12.85 -3.76
C ARG A 220 4.81 -14.04 -4.62
N PRO A 221 3.74 -14.75 -4.24
CA PRO A 221 3.17 -15.81 -5.09
C PRO A 221 2.85 -15.25 -6.49
N GLY A 222 3.29 -15.94 -7.53
CA GLY A 222 3.12 -15.49 -8.92
C GLY A 222 4.26 -14.61 -9.46
N THR A 223 5.29 -14.27 -8.65
CA THR A 223 6.52 -13.68 -9.20
C THR A 223 7.20 -14.67 -10.16
N ARG A 224 7.82 -14.12 -11.22
CA ARG A 224 8.47 -14.93 -12.27
C ARG A 224 9.98 -14.89 -12.10
#